data_b6c0980eca5516f3e3882b675921f593
#
_entry.id   b6c0980eca5516f3e3882b675921f593
#
_cell.length_a   1.000
_cell.length_b   1.000
_cell.length_c   1.000
_cell.angle_alpha   90.00
_cell.angle_beta   90.00
_cell.angle_gamma   90.00
#
_symmetry.space_group_name_H-M   'P 1'
#
loop_
_entity.id
_entity.type
_entity.pdbx_description
1 polymer ?
#
loop_
_entity_poly.entity_id
_entity_poly.type
_entity_poly.pdbx_seq_one_letter_code
_entity_poly.pdbx_strand_id
1 'polypeptide(L)'
;AAPYDELESGLDQIRRFDPSFNEESFKELVQDLFFRIQAGWMNRSIEGIESLLTVEMRDFFKGEFEKMRQQGRLNRLENIAVRKVELAEAWQEAGKDYVTVFFTANLLDYTVDDQTGQVVQGDKLNPVKFQEFWTFCRDAGGGSRWQLSAINQPGESLTRH
;
A
#
# COMPACT_ATOMS: atom_id res chain seq x y z
N ALA A 1 1.99 -17.18 -20.79
CA ALA A 1 2.90 -17.54 -19.72
C ALA A 1 2.15 -17.61 -18.38
N ALA A 2 2.59 -18.47 -17.48
CA ALA A 2 2.02 -18.53 -16.15
C ALA A 2 2.32 -17.24 -15.38
N PRO A 3 1.43 -16.80 -14.46
CA PRO A 3 1.67 -15.58 -13.67
C PRO A 3 3.02 -15.56 -12.95
N TYR A 4 3.47 -16.72 -12.47
CA TYR A 4 4.78 -16.85 -11.83
C TYR A 4 5.92 -16.49 -12.80
N ASP A 5 5.84 -16.96 -14.05
CA ASP A 5 6.87 -16.68 -15.06
C ASP A 5 6.87 -15.19 -15.44
N GLU A 6 5.71 -14.55 -15.47
CA GLU A 6 5.61 -13.12 -15.75
C GLU A 6 6.24 -12.30 -14.62
N LEU A 7 5.99 -12.71 -13.37
CA LEU A 7 6.59 -12.06 -12.20
C LEU A 7 8.11 -12.15 -12.26
N GLU A 8 8.64 -13.35 -12.45
CA GLU A 8 10.10 -13.56 -12.50
C GLU A 8 10.73 -12.80 -13.66
N SER A 9 10.09 -12.77 -14.82
CA SER A 9 10.56 -12.01 -15.98
C SER A 9 10.61 -10.52 -15.66
N GLY A 10 9.58 -9.98 -15.00
CA GLY A 10 9.55 -8.57 -14.60
C GLY A 10 10.63 -8.24 -13.58
N LEU A 11 10.84 -9.10 -12.60
CA LEU A 11 11.90 -8.90 -11.61
C LEU A 11 13.29 -8.93 -12.27
N ASP A 12 13.49 -9.82 -13.24
CA ASP A 12 14.75 -9.87 -13.98
C ASP A 12 15.01 -8.58 -14.76
N GLN A 13 13.97 -7.99 -15.34
CA GLN A 13 14.09 -6.69 -16.01
C GLN A 13 14.53 -5.60 -15.03
N ILE A 14 13.94 -5.57 -13.85
CA ILE A 14 14.31 -4.61 -12.80
C ILE A 14 15.78 -4.79 -12.42
N ARG A 15 16.22 -6.04 -12.21
CA ARG A 15 17.61 -6.36 -11.85
C ARG A 15 18.63 -5.98 -12.94
N ARG A 16 18.24 -5.95 -14.20
CA ARG A 16 19.13 -5.51 -15.29
C ARG A 16 19.56 -4.06 -15.10
N PHE A 17 18.65 -3.20 -14.60
CA PHE A 17 18.94 -1.80 -14.36
C PHE A 17 19.41 -1.53 -12.94
N ASP A 18 19.13 -2.44 -12.01
CA ASP A 18 19.54 -2.34 -10.61
C ASP A 18 19.90 -3.73 -10.09
N PRO A 19 21.16 -4.17 -10.30
CA PRO A 19 21.59 -5.49 -9.85
C PRO A 19 21.49 -5.71 -8.33
N SER A 20 21.38 -4.64 -7.56
CA SER A 20 21.25 -4.73 -6.11
C SER A 20 19.83 -5.01 -5.65
N PHE A 21 18.84 -4.98 -6.54
CA PHE A 21 17.46 -5.25 -6.17
C PHE A 21 17.33 -6.66 -5.59
N ASN A 22 16.74 -6.75 -4.39
CA ASN A 22 16.62 -7.98 -3.63
C ASN A 22 15.20 -8.09 -3.09
N GLU A 23 14.53 -9.22 -3.35
CA GLU A 23 13.14 -9.43 -2.93
C GLU A 23 12.94 -9.30 -1.43
N GLU A 24 13.84 -9.90 -0.63
CA GLU A 24 13.68 -9.88 0.82
C GLU A 24 13.82 -8.46 1.39
N SER A 25 14.80 -7.71 0.91
CA SER A 25 14.96 -6.30 1.31
C SER A 25 13.78 -5.46 0.85
N PHE A 26 13.26 -5.75 -0.34
CA PHE A 26 12.08 -5.04 -0.86
C PHE A 26 10.85 -5.32 0.00
N LYS A 27 10.63 -6.58 0.39
CA LYS A 27 9.51 -6.93 1.27
C LYS A 27 9.58 -6.21 2.61
N GLU A 28 10.77 -6.12 3.19
CA GLU A 28 10.97 -5.38 4.44
C GLU A 28 10.65 -3.90 4.26
N LEU A 29 11.14 -3.31 3.18
CA LEU A 29 10.89 -1.92 2.86
C LEU A 29 9.41 -1.62 2.72
N VAL A 30 8.68 -2.40 1.91
CA VAL A 30 7.27 -2.14 1.66
C VAL A 30 6.40 -2.43 2.88
N GLN A 31 6.82 -3.35 3.74
CA GLN A 31 6.13 -3.57 5.01
C GLN A 31 6.27 -2.33 5.91
N ASP A 32 7.44 -1.72 5.97
CA ASP A 32 7.64 -0.47 6.69
C ASP A 32 6.78 0.65 6.11
N LEU A 33 6.76 0.78 4.78
CA LEU A 33 5.92 1.76 4.11
C LEU A 33 4.44 1.52 4.40
N PHE A 34 4.01 0.27 4.43
CA PHE A 34 2.64 -0.11 4.76
C PHE A 34 2.24 0.46 6.14
N PHE A 35 3.05 0.22 7.16
CA PHE A 35 2.75 0.72 8.50
C PHE A 35 2.74 2.25 8.56
N ARG A 36 3.70 2.89 7.89
CA ARG A 36 3.79 4.36 7.89
C ARG A 36 2.61 4.99 7.17
N ILE A 37 2.20 4.43 6.05
CA ILE A 37 1.07 4.94 5.28
C ILE A 37 -0.25 4.71 6.04
N GLN A 38 -0.41 3.56 6.70
CA GLN A 38 -1.58 3.32 7.54
C GLN A 38 -1.66 4.30 8.71
N ALA A 39 -0.53 4.67 9.30
CA ALA A 39 -0.52 5.68 10.36
C ALA A 39 -1.02 7.04 9.85
N GLY A 40 -0.59 7.44 8.65
CA GLY A 40 -1.10 8.66 8.02
C GLY A 40 -2.59 8.60 7.73
N TRP A 41 -3.07 7.45 7.29
CA TRP A 41 -4.49 7.20 7.05
C TRP A 41 -5.30 7.40 8.33
N MET A 42 -4.88 6.79 9.42
CA MET A 42 -5.57 6.92 10.71
C MET A 42 -5.58 8.34 11.24
N ASN A 43 -4.56 9.12 10.92
CA ASN A 43 -4.47 10.53 11.35
C ASN A 43 -5.16 11.48 10.38
N ARG A 44 -5.71 11.00 9.28
CA ARG A 44 -6.28 11.82 8.21
C ARG A 44 -5.33 12.93 7.80
N SER A 45 -4.04 12.62 7.67
CA SER A 45 -3.00 13.60 7.38
C SER A 45 -2.05 13.08 6.32
N ILE A 46 -1.82 13.91 5.29
CA ILE A 46 -0.85 13.64 4.25
C ILE A 46 0.59 13.95 4.74
N GLU A 47 0.70 14.78 5.79
CA GLU A 47 2.00 15.12 6.36
C GLU A 47 2.71 13.89 6.86
N GLY A 48 4.00 13.78 6.56
CA GLY A 48 4.79 12.62 6.96
C GLY A 48 4.72 11.42 6.02
N ILE A 49 3.70 11.34 5.17
CA ILE A 49 3.61 10.27 4.17
C ILE A 49 3.62 10.79 2.74
N GLU A 50 3.65 12.09 2.56
CA GLU A 50 3.56 12.73 1.25
C GLU A 50 4.63 12.21 0.28
N SER A 51 5.88 12.08 0.74
CA SER A 51 6.98 11.59 -0.09
C SER A 51 6.89 10.10 -0.42
N LEU A 52 6.02 9.36 0.26
CA LEU A 52 5.83 7.92 0.06
C LEU A 52 4.76 7.60 -0.99
N LEU A 53 4.10 8.62 -1.52
CA LEU A 53 2.96 8.49 -2.42
C LEU A 53 3.25 9.20 -3.74
N THR A 54 2.78 8.62 -4.85
CA THR A 54 2.77 9.34 -6.12
C THR A 54 1.78 10.51 -6.04
N VAL A 55 1.86 11.44 -7.00
CA VAL A 55 0.95 12.59 -7.05
C VAL A 55 -0.51 12.12 -7.06
N GLU A 56 -0.82 11.09 -7.86
CA GLU A 56 -2.17 10.55 -7.96
C GLU A 56 -2.65 9.98 -6.62
N MET A 57 -1.79 9.28 -5.91
CA MET A 57 -2.14 8.71 -4.60
C MET A 57 -2.26 9.79 -3.54
N ARG A 58 -1.44 10.84 -3.61
CA ARG A 58 -1.59 11.99 -2.70
C ARG A 58 -2.96 12.63 -2.87
N ASP A 59 -3.37 12.85 -4.11
CA ASP A 59 -4.67 13.45 -4.41
C ASP A 59 -5.81 12.56 -3.93
N PHE A 60 -5.70 11.25 -4.16
CA PHE A 60 -6.69 10.29 -3.70
C PHE A 60 -6.82 10.33 -2.17
N PHE A 61 -5.69 10.26 -1.45
CA PHE A 61 -5.69 10.27 0.01
C PHE A 61 -6.25 11.59 0.57
N LYS A 62 -5.85 12.72 -0.01
CA LYS A 62 -6.37 14.03 0.40
C LYS A 62 -7.90 14.09 0.26
N GLY A 63 -8.43 13.55 -0.83
CA GLY A 63 -9.85 13.47 -1.07
C GLY A 63 -10.58 12.61 -0.05
N GLU A 64 -10.00 11.46 0.29
CA GLU A 64 -10.59 10.56 1.29
C GLU A 64 -10.54 11.18 2.69
N PHE A 65 -9.44 11.84 3.04
CA PHE A 65 -9.32 12.52 4.35
C PHE A 65 -10.34 13.65 4.48
N GLU A 66 -10.57 14.40 3.41
CA GLU A 66 -11.57 15.46 3.40
C GLU A 66 -12.97 14.90 3.62
N LYS A 67 -13.31 13.79 2.95
CA LYS A 67 -14.59 13.11 3.16
C LYS A 67 -14.76 12.68 4.61
N MET A 68 -13.72 12.07 5.18
CA MET A 68 -13.76 11.62 6.58
C MET A 68 -13.98 12.79 7.54
N ARG A 69 -13.29 13.91 7.31
CA ARG A 69 -13.47 15.10 8.14
C ARG A 69 -14.89 15.65 8.04
N GLN A 70 -15.44 15.73 6.84
CA GLN A 70 -16.81 16.21 6.63
C GLN A 70 -17.82 15.30 7.31
N GLN A 71 -17.57 14.00 7.33
CA GLN A 71 -18.45 13.02 7.96
C GLN A 71 -18.20 12.88 9.46
N GLY A 72 -17.15 13.51 9.99
CA GLY A 72 -16.78 13.35 11.38
C GLY A 72 -16.30 11.96 11.72
N ARG A 73 -15.54 11.32 10.83
CA ARG A 73 -15.10 9.92 10.96
C ARG A 73 -13.58 9.82 11.06
N LEU A 74 -13.15 8.88 11.92
CA LEU A 74 -11.75 8.43 12.01
C LEU A 74 -11.74 6.92 11.87
N ASN A 75 -10.93 6.41 10.98
CA ASN A 75 -10.73 4.96 10.84
C ASN A 75 -9.55 4.54 11.72
N ARG A 76 -9.76 3.49 12.52
CA ARG A 76 -8.75 2.92 13.40
C ARG A 76 -8.38 1.53 12.92
N LEU A 77 -7.08 1.30 12.78
CA LEU A 77 -6.53 -0.01 12.44
C LEU A 77 -5.56 -0.35 13.55
N GLU A 78 -5.92 -1.31 14.40
CA GLU A 78 -5.15 -1.63 15.59
C GLU A 78 -4.72 -3.09 15.61
N ASN A 79 -3.66 -3.37 16.38
CA ASN A 79 -3.11 -4.72 16.54
C ASN A 79 -2.83 -5.37 15.18
N ILE A 80 -2.18 -4.62 14.28
CA ILE A 80 -1.91 -5.09 12.93
C ILE A 80 -0.83 -6.18 12.99
N ALA A 81 -1.20 -7.37 12.55
CA ALA A 81 -0.27 -8.50 12.41
C ALA A 81 -0.18 -8.84 10.92
N VAL A 82 0.91 -8.46 10.27
CA VAL A 82 1.16 -8.81 8.88
C VAL A 82 1.55 -10.28 8.83
N ARG A 83 0.75 -11.09 8.12
CA ARG A 83 0.96 -12.53 8.01
C ARG A 83 1.78 -12.90 6.80
N LYS A 84 1.56 -12.22 5.69
CA LYS A 84 2.26 -12.48 4.43
C LYS A 84 2.49 -11.19 3.66
N VAL A 85 3.64 -11.13 3.01
CA VAL A 85 3.98 -10.08 2.04
C VAL A 85 4.44 -10.83 0.80
N GLU A 86 3.63 -10.85 -0.24
CA GLU A 86 3.89 -11.64 -1.44
C GLU A 86 3.99 -10.72 -2.67
N LEU A 87 5.02 -10.90 -3.49
CA LEU A 87 5.11 -10.20 -4.75
C LEU A 87 4.15 -10.86 -5.74
N ALA A 88 3.27 -10.05 -6.34
CA ALA A 88 2.25 -10.54 -7.25
C ALA A 88 2.55 -10.22 -8.72
N GLU A 89 3.08 -9.03 -8.99
CA GLU A 89 3.44 -8.60 -10.34
C GLU A 89 4.68 -7.72 -10.28
N ALA A 90 5.44 -7.71 -11.39
CA ALA A 90 6.57 -6.78 -11.56
C ALA A 90 6.67 -6.45 -13.05
N TRP A 91 6.93 -5.18 -13.37
CA TRP A 91 7.10 -4.76 -14.77
C TRP A 91 7.83 -3.42 -14.81
N GLN A 92 8.27 -3.07 -16.01
CA GLN A 92 8.83 -1.74 -16.29
C GLN A 92 7.96 -1.07 -17.35
N GLU A 93 7.75 0.22 -17.18
CA GLU A 93 6.93 1.00 -18.09
C GLU A 93 7.33 2.47 -17.99
N ALA A 94 7.55 3.11 -19.13
CA ALA A 94 7.85 4.55 -19.18
C ALA A 94 9.01 4.97 -18.26
N GLY A 95 10.06 4.15 -18.20
CA GLY A 95 11.26 4.46 -17.41
C GLY A 95 11.11 4.22 -15.92
N LYS A 96 10.07 3.52 -15.51
CA LYS A 96 9.82 3.21 -14.10
C LYS A 96 9.74 1.71 -13.86
N ASP A 97 10.16 1.32 -12.66
CA ASP A 97 9.94 -0.01 -12.12
C ASP A 97 8.62 -0.02 -11.36
N TYR A 98 7.84 -1.08 -11.55
CA TYR A 98 6.59 -1.32 -10.81
C TYR A 98 6.62 -2.71 -10.19
N VAL A 99 6.22 -2.79 -8.93
CA VAL A 99 6.03 -4.07 -8.25
C VAL A 99 4.73 -4.00 -7.47
N THR A 100 3.86 -4.99 -7.69
CA THR A 100 2.62 -5.14 -6.93
C THR A 100 2.82 -6.20 -5.86
N VAL A 101 2.46 -5.85 -4.64
CA VAL A 101 2.59 -6.69 -3.46
C VAL A 101 1.20 -7.02 -2.93
N PHE A 102 1.01 -8.28 -2.55
CA PHE A 102 -0.21 -8.71 -1.89
C PHE A 102 0.05 -8.84 -0.39
N PHE A 103 -0.59 -7.98 0.39
CA PHE A 103 -0.51 -8.02 1.85
C PHE A 103 -1.65 -8.83 2.42
N THR A 104 -1.33 -9.73 3.34
CA THR A 104 -2.30 -10.43 4.18
C THR A 104 -2.01 -10.10 5.62
N ALA A 105 -2.99 -9.59 6.34
CA ALA A 105 -2.84 -9.19 7.74
C ALA A 105 -4.10 -9.55 8.53
N ASN A 106 -3.95 -9.59 9.85
CA ASN A 106 -5.07 -9.59 10.78
C ASN A 106 -5.00 -8.28 11.55
N LEU A 107 -6.14 -7.65 11.77
CA LEU A 107 -6.18 -6.36 12.45
C LEU A 107 -7.58 -6.09 12.98
N LEU A 108 -7.66 -5.16 13.91
CA LEU A 108 -8.92 -4.57 14.33
C LEU A 108 -9.19 -3.41 13.40
N ASP A 109 -10.35 -3.40 12.76
CA ASP A 109 -10.75 -2.34 11.81
C ASP A 109 -12.08 -1.77 12.23
N TYR A 110 -12.08 -0.53 12.70
CA TYR A 110 -13.32 0.12 13.11
C TYR A 110 -13.23 1.62 12.86
N THR A 111 -14.38 2.25 12.78
CA THR A 111 -14.49 3.68 12.54
C THR A 111 -15.22 4.32 13.72
N VAL A 112 -14.70 5.43 14.19
CA VAL A 112 -15.28 6.16 15.30
C VAL A 112 -15.79 7.53 14.85
N ASP A 113 -16.76 8.05 15.61
CA ASP A 113 -17.14 9.44 15.53
C ASP A 113 -16.01 10.28 16.14
N ASP A 114 -15.54 11.31 15.43
CA ASP A 114 -14.36 12.05 15.86
C ASP A 114 -14.64 13.02 17.01
N GLN A 115 -15.91 13.27 17.33
CA GLN A 115 -16.28 14.13 18.48
C GLN A 115 -16.50 13.30 19.75
N THR A 116 -17.13 12.14 19.63
CA THR A 116 -17.51 11.32 20.79
C THR A 116 -16.58 10.14 21.04
N GLY A 117 -15.87 9.69 20.01
CA GLY A 117 -15.04 8.49 20.09
C GLY A 117 -15.83 7.18 20.01
N GLN A 118 -17.15 7.27 19.82
CA GLN A 118 -17.98 6.07 19.73
C GLN A 118 -17.77 5.34 18.41
N VAL A 119 -17.77 4.02 18.48
CA VAL A 119 -17.67 3.17 17.28
C VAL A 119 -18.97 3.29 16.49
N VAL A 120 -18.86 3.68 15.22
CA VAL A 120 -20.01 3.81 14.31
C VAL A 120 -20.01 2.75 13.22
N GLN A 121 -18.86 2.06 13.02
CA GLN A 121 -18.74 1.01 12.01
C GLN A 121 -17.59 0.08 12.40
N GLY A 122 -17.70 -1.20 12.08
CA GLY A 122 -16.67 -2.18 12.37
C GLY A 122 -16.71 -2.65 13.81
N ASP A 123 -15.65 -3.36 14.20
CA ASP A 123 -15.58 -4.02 15.51
C ASP A 123 -14.18 -3.81 16.11
N LYS A 124 -14.12 -3.22 17.30
CA LYS A 124 -12.85 -2.98 17.98
C LYS A 124 -12.39 -4.14 18.87
N LEU A 125 -13.15 -5.24 18.92
CA LEU A 125 -12.84 -6.39 19.78
C LEU A 125 -12.43 -7.62 18.97
N ASN A 126 -13.00 -7.81 17.78
CA ASN A 126 -12.78 -9.00 16.98
C ASN A 126 -11.94 -8.69 15.74
N PRO A 127 -10.74 -9.27 15.61
CA PRO A 127 -9.90 -9.06 14.45
C PRO A 127 -10.56 -9.57 13.17
N VAL A 128 -10.24 -8.90 12.08
CA VAL A 128 -10.67 -9.30 10.74
C VAL A 128 -9.46 -9.57 9.87
N LYS A 129 -9.66 -10.32 8.80
CA LYS A 129 -8.65 -10.58 7.79
C LYS A 129 -8.62 -9.40 6.81
N PHE A 130 -7.43 -8.87 6.59
CA PHE A 130 -7.17 -7.78 5.67
C PHE A 130 -6.35 -8.30 4.50
N GLN A 131 -6.77 -8.05 3.28
CA GLN A 131 -6.02 -8.41 2.07
C GLN A 131 -6.15 -7.30 1.05
N GLU A 132 -5.01 -6.78 0.59
CA GLU A 132 -4.98 -5.75 -0.45
C GLU A 132 -3.75 -5.91 -1.32
N PHE A 133 -3.89 -5.51 -2.59
CA PHE A 133 -2.77 -5.35 -3.51
C PHE A 133 -2.30 -3.89 -3.46
N TRP A 134 -1.01 -3.71 -3.19
CA TRP A 134 -0.37 -2.39 -3.19
C TRP A 134 0.69 -2.38 -4.29
N THR A 135 0.59 -1.44 -5.21
CA THR A 135 1.56 -1.28 -6.28
C THR A 135 2.50 -0.13 -5.94
N PHE A 136 3.79 -0.41 -5.98
CA PHE A 136 4.84 0.56 -5.72
C PHE A 136 5.59 0.84 -7.01
N CYS A 137 6.07 2.06 -7.19
CA CYS A 137 6.87 2.42 -8.35
C CYS A 137 8.04 3.31 -7.96
N ARG A 138 9.05 3.31 -8.81
CA ARG A 138 10.22 4.19 -8.71
C ARG A 138 10.80 4.39 -10.09
N ASP A 139 11.71 5.36 -10.23
CA ASP A 139 12.50 5.49 -11.46
C ASP A 139 13.41 4.29 -11.61
N ALA A 140 13.52 3.74 -12.81
CA ALA A 140 14.36 2.58 -13.09
C ALA A 140 15.83 2.89 -12.80
N GLY A 141 16.56 1.86 -12.34
CA GLY A 141 17.97 2.00 -11.99
C GLY A 141 18.23 2.27 -10.52
N GLY A 142 17.19 2.35 -9.70
CA GLY A 142 17.32 2.52 -8.26
C GLY A 142 17.67 3.93 -7.81
N GLY A 143 17.52 4.92 -8.70
CA GLY A 143 17.88 6.31 -8.41
C GLY A 143 16.87 7.09 -7.58
N SER A 144 15.69 6.55 -7.33
CA SER A 144 14.66 7.20 -6.55
C SER A 144 14.03 6.24 -5.56
N ARG A 145 13.20 6.80 -4.65
CA ARG A 145 12.48 6.00 -3.66
C ARG A 145 11.31 5.28 -4.28
N TRP A 146 10.99 4.14 -3.70
CA TRP A 146 9.72 3.49 -3.98
C TRP A 146 8.58 4.33 -3.40
N GLN A 147 7.53 4.52 -4.20
CA GLN A 147 6.33 5.24 -3.80
C GLN A 147 5.11 4.38 -4.09
N LEU A 148 4.08 4.52 -3.26
CA LEU A 148 2.81 3.84 -3.51
C LEU A 148 2.10 4.52 -4.67
N SER A 149 1.72 3.73 -5.69
CA SER A 149 1.03 4.23 -6.88
C SER A 149 -0.40 3.74 -7.02
N ALA A 150 -0.77 2.61 -6.36
CA ALA A 150 -2.13 2.09 -6.45
C ALA A 150 -2.43 1.14 -5.30
N ILE A 151 -3.70 1.09 -4.90
CA ILE A 151 -4.24 0.10 -3.97
C ILE A 151 -5.45 -0.52 -4.64
N ASN A 152 -5.51 -1.85 -4.67
CA ASN A 152 -6.63 -2.59 -5.24
C ASN A 152 -7.08 -3.67 -4.29
N GLN A 153 -8.39 -3.91 -4.26
CA GLN A 153 -8.97 -4.98 -3.47
C GLN A 153 -8.90 -6.31 -4.23
N PRO A 154 -8.85 -7.46 -3.53
CA PRO A 154 -8.96 -8.75 -4.20
C PRO A 154 -10.24 -8.81 -5.03
N GLY A 155 -10.14 -9.36 -6.24
CA GLY A 155 -11.27 -9.46 -7.15
C GLY A 155 -11.43 -8.28 -8.10
N GLU A 156 -10.72 -7.17 -7.86
CA GLU A 156 -10.67 -6.06 -8.80
C GLU A 156 -9.61 -6.32 -9.87
N SER A 157 -9.79 -5.71 -11.04
CA SER A 157 -8.72 -5.70 -12.05
C SER A 157 -7.60 -4.81 -11.55
N LEU A 158 -6.36 -5.31 -11.62
CA LEU A 158 -5.19 -4.51 -11.22
C LEU A 158 -4.97 -3.41 -12.25
N THR A 159 -4.71 -2.19 -11.77
CA THR A 159 -4.46 -1.03 -12.61
C THR A 159 -2.96 -0.83 -12.72
N ARG A 160 -2.46 -0.77 -13.95
CA ARG A 160 -1.05 -0.47 -14.24
C ARG A 160 -0.91 1.02 -14.54
N HIS A 161 0.11 1.62 -13.98
CA HIS A 161 0.35 3.06 -14.15
C HIS A 161 1.76 3.34 -14.65
#